data_f3cbfdc7d7b8d53301bc37a22a30850f
#
_entry.id   f3cbfdc7d7b8d53301bc37a22a30850f
#
_cell.length_a   1.000
_cell.length_b   1.000
_cell.length_c   1.000
_cell.angle_alpha   90.00
_cell.angle_beta   90.00
_cell.angle_gamma   90.00
#
_symmetry.space_group_name_H-M   'P 1'
#
loop_
_entity.id
_entity.type
_entity.pdbx_description
1 polymer ?
#
loop_
_entity_poly.entity_id
_entity_poly.type
_entity_poly.pdbx_seq_one_letter_code
_entity_poly.pdbx_strand_id
1 'polypeptide(L)'
;MTILQLKYVITISETGSLNKASEILYVSQPSLTSSVRELESELGITIFNRTGRGVTLTNDGQEFIQYARQLIHQYDVLLDKYGEKGKYKKKFGVSTQHYSFAVKSFVETIKHFGTDEYEFAIRETRTKEVIDDVANGRSEIGILYLNDFNRKAITKFLKSKDLEFYHLCNCGAYVFLWKGHPLAGHDKITFEDLKDYPCLSFEQGAEGSFYLAEEILSTAEYPQVIKANDRATMLNLAAGVNGYT
;
A
#
# COMPACT_ATOMS: atom_id res chain seq x y z
N MET A 1 19.47 -13.69 -17.42
CA MET A 1 18.82 -12.84 -16.38
C MET A 1 19.65 -12.84 -15.11
N THR A 2 19.94 -11.68 -14.53
CA THR A 2 20.74 -11.50 -13.32
C THR A 2 20.02 -10.62 -12.29
N ILE A 3 20.39 -10.76 -11.00
CA ILE A 3 19.88 -9.90 -9.92
C ILE A 3 20.12 -8.41 -10.21
N LEU A 4 21.26 -8.08 -10.81
CA LEU A 4 21.58 -6.71 -11.18
C LEU A 4 20.62 -6.17 -12.26
N GLN A 5 20.32 -6.97 -13.28
CA GLN A 5 19.34 -6.61 -14.31
C GLN A 5 17.94 -6.42 -13.73
N LEU A 6 17.52 -7.26 -12.76
CA LEU A 6 16.25 -7.07 -12.07
C LEU A 6 16.22 -5.75 -11.29
N LYS A 7 17.27 -5.41 -10.56
CA LYS A 7 17.40 -4.11 -9.89
C LYS A 7 17.32 -2.94 -10.87
N TYR A 8 17.95 -3.06 -12.02
CA TYR A 8 17.92 -2.03 -13.08
C TYR A 8 16.51 -1.76 -13.59
N VAL A 9 15.77 -2.80 -13.97
CA VAL A 9 14.42 -2.63 -14.50
C VAL A 9 13.44 -2.12 -13.44
N ILE A 10 13.57 -2.54 -12.18
CA ILE A 10 12.77 -2.01 -11.08
C ILE A 10 13.02 -0.51 -10.91
N THR A 11 14.28 -0.08 -10.83
CA THR A 11 14.63 1.34 -10.66
C THR A 11 14.16 2.19 -11.84
N ILE A 12 14.26 1.69 -13.08
CA ILE A 12 13.74 2.39 -14.27
C ILE A 12 12.22 2.52 -14.17
N SER A 13 11.51 1.47 -13.74
CA SER A 13 10.05 1.52 -13.59
C SER A 13 9.59 2.56 -12.56
N GLU A 14 10.35 2.76 -11.49
CA GLU A 14 10.06 3.72 -10.42
C GLU A 14 10.35 5.17 -10.83
N THR A 15 11.42 5.38 -11.59
CA THR A 15 11.85 6.72 -11.98
C THR A 15 11.19 7.22 -13.27
N GLY A 16 10.67 6.32 -14.11
CA GLY A 16 10.17 6.63 -15.45
C GLY A 16 11.21 7.21 -16.40
N SER A 17 12.52 7.13 -16.06
CA SER A 17 13.60 7.77 -16.78
C SER A 17 14.90 6.98 -16.70
N LEU A 18 15.46 6.61 -17.86
CA LEU A 18 16.78 5.95 -17.93
C LEU A 18 17.91 6.81 -17.35
N ASN A 19 17.85 8.13 -17.55
CA ASN A 19 18.87 9.03 -17.02
C ASN A 19 18.82 9.09 -15.49
N LYS A 20 17.64 9.31 -14.91
CA LYS A 20 17.47 9.31 -13.44
C LYS A 20 17.83 7.96 -12.83
N ALA A 21 17.42 6.87 -13.46
CA ALA A 21 17.78 5.54 -12.99
C ALA A 21 19.30 5.30 -13.03
N SER A 22 19.98 5.74 -14.08
CA SER A 22 21.45 5.61 -14.20
C SER A 22 22.20 6.40 -13.12
N GLU A 23 21.71 7.58 -12.76
CA GLU A 23 22.25 8.38 -11.65
C GLU A 23 22.09 7.66 -10.31
N ILE A 24 20.89 7.15 -10.01
CA ILE A 24 20.60 6.41 -8.77
C ILE A 24 21.43 5.13 -8.65
N LEU A 25 21.63 4.45 -9.79
CA LEU A 25 22.34 3.17 -9.85
C LEU A 25 23.87 3.33 -10.00
N TYR A 26 24.35 4.56 -10.14
CA TYR A 26 25.77 4.88 -10.37
C TYR A 26 26.36 4.14 -11.57
N VAL A 27 25.61 4.04 -12.67
CA VAL A 27 26.04 3.42 -13.92
C VAL A 27 25.85 4.35 -15.10
N SER A 28 26.58 4.12 -16.19
CA SER A 28 26.35 4.92 -17.41
C SER A 28 25.00 4.57 -18.05
N GLN A 29 24.29 5.56 -18.56
CA GLN A 29 22.99 5.35 -19.25
C GLN A 29 23.12 4.39 -20.45
N PRO A 30 24.21 4.41 -21.28
CA PRO A 30 24.39 3.40 -22.32
C PRO A 30 24.50 1.96 -21.77
N SER A 31 25.26 1.76 -20.67
CA SER A 31 25.38 0.45 -20.03
C SER A 31 24.04 -0.05 -19.47
N LEU A 32 23.28 0.84 -18.83
CA LEU A 32 21.93 0.52 -18.33
C LEU A 32 21.00 0.12 -19.49
N THR A 33 21.06 0.87 -20.59
CA THR A 33 20.27 0.58 -21.80
C THR A 33 20.63 -0.75 -22.44
N SER A 34 21.92 -1.08 -22.53
CA SER A 34 22.39 -2.37 -23.08
C SER A 34 21.91 -3.53 -22.22
N SER A 35 22.08 -3.42 -20.91
CA SER A 35 21.67 -4.45 -19.94
C SER A 35 20.16 -4.74 -19.99
N VAL A 36 19.32 -3.71 -20.15
CA VAL A 36 17.87 -3.88 -20.30
C VAL A 36 17.54 -4.57 -21.63
N ARG A 37 18.18 -4.17 -22.75
CA ARG A 37 17.96 -4.82 -24.04
C ARG A 37 18.36 -6.29 -24.04
N GLU A 38 19.47 -6.62 -23.40
CA GLU A 38 19.91 -8.01 -23.25
C GLU A 38 18.88 -8.84 -22.48
N LEU A 39 18.33 -8.28 -21.38
CA LEU A 39 17.27 -8.94 -20.62
C LEU A 39 15.99 -9.11 -21.44
N GLU A 40 15.52 -8.07 -22.13
CA GLU A 40 14.35 -8.13 -23.01
C GLU A 40 14.53 -9.17 -24.12
N SER A 41 15.73 -9.22 -24.72
CA SER A 41 16.08 -10.20 -25.76
C SER A 41 16.11 -11.64 -25.23
N GLU A 42 16.67 -11.86 -24.03
CA GLU A 42 16.72 -13.16 -23.38
C GLU A 42 15.32 -13.70 -23.05
N LEU A 43 14.43 -12.82 -22.59
CA LEU A 43 13.07 -13.16 -22.18
C LEU A 43 12.08 -13.21 -23.37
N GLY A 44 12.44 -12.63 -24.50
CA GLY A 44 11.55 -12.51 -25.66
C GLY A 44 10.37 -11.56 -25.46
N ILE A 45 10.47 -10.63 -24.50
CA ILE A 45 9.43 -9.62 -24.19
C ILE A 45 10.00 -8.21 -24.26
N THR A 46 9.14 -7.23 -24.47
CA THR A 46 9.48 -5.81 -24.32
C THR A 46 8.96 -5.33 -22.97
N ILE A 47 9.86 -4.92 -22.06
CA ILE A 47 9.48 -4.45 -20.72
C ILE A 47 9.08 -2.97 -20.78
N PHE A 48 9.78 -2.18 -21.60
CA PHE A 48 9.59 -0.73 -21.63
C PHE A 48 9.24 -0.19 -23.00
N ASN A 49 8.23 0.68 -23.03
CA ASN A 49 7.97 1.60 -24.14
C ASN A 49 8.83 2.87 -23.93
N ARG A 50 9.62 3.24 -24.96
CA ARG A 50 10.43 4.46 -24.98
C ARG A 50 9.69 5.55 -25.72
N THR A 51 9.48 6.67 -25.08
CA THR A 51 8.83 7.84 -25.67
C THR A 51 9.74 9.07 -25.55
N GLY A 52 9.48 10.13 -26.30
CA GLY A 52 10.21 11.39 -26.14
C GLY A 52 10.03 12.06 -24.77
N ARG A 53 9.09 11.58 -23.94
CA ARG A 53 8.81 12.09 -22.60
C ARG A 53 9.35 11.19 -21.48
N GLY A 54 9.95 10.06 -21.79
CA GLY A 54 10.47 9.12 -20.81
C GLY A 54 10.18 7.66 -21.16
N VAL A 55 10.15 6.82 -20.13
CA VAL A 55 9.97 5.37 -20.22
C VAL A 55 8.72 4.96 -19.46
N THR A 56 7.85 4.14 -20.09
CA THR A 56 6.67 3.55 -19.47
C THR A 56 6.70 2.04 -19.60
N LEU A 57 6.05 1.32 -18.71
CA LEU A 57 5.94 -0.14 -18.80
C LEU A 57 4.96 -0.56 -19.92
N THR A 58 5.26 -1.68 -20.57
CA THR A 58 4.30 -2.44 -21.37
C THR A 58 3.40 -3.28 -20.46
N ASN A 59 2.40 -3.97 -20.99
CA ASN A 59 1.60 -4.91 -20.20
C ASN A 59 2.46 -6.07 -19.67
N ASP A 60 3.30 -6.67 -20.52
CA ASP A 60 4.24 -7.71 -20.13
C ASP A 60 5.27 -7.17 -19.10
N GLY A 61 5.70 -5.92 -19.30
CA GLY A 61 6.59 -5.23 -18.36
C GLY A 61 5.98 -5.01 -16.99
N GLN A 62 4.68 -4.69 -16.89
CA GLN A 62 3.99 -4.55 -15.61
C GLN A 62 3.96 -5.87 -14.84
N GLU A 63 3.65 -6.95 -15.52
CA GLU A 63 3.64 -8.29 -14.93
C GLU A 63 5.06 -8.69 -14.51
N PHE A 64 6.04 -8.54 -15.41
CA PHE A 64 7.43 -8.88 -15.14
C PHE A 64 8.00 -8.13 -13.92
N ILE A 65 7.72 -6.83 -13.78
CA ILE A 65 8.21 -6.02 -12.63
C ILE A 65 7.65 -6.54 -11.31
N GLN A 66 6.43 -7.05 -11.26
CA GLN A 66 5.86 -7.65 -10.04
C GLN A 66 6.68 -8.88 -9.61
N TYR A 67 6.94 -9.80 -10.52
CA TYR A 67 7.78 -10.97 -10.24
C TYR A 67 9.22 -10.59 -9.93
N ALA A 68 9.78 -9.62 -10.63
CA ALA A 68 11.13 -9.12 -10.36
C ALA A 68 11.28 -8.58 -8.94
N ARG A 69 10.26 -7.85 -8.42
CA ARG A 69 10.25 -7.35 -7.04
C ARG A 69 10.18 -8.49 -6.02
N GLN A 70 9.36 -9.51 -6.27
CA GLN A 70 9.27 -10.69 -5.40
C GLN A 70 10.61 -11.43 -5.34
N LEU A 71 11.29 -11.62 -6.48
CA LEU A 71 12.61 -12.26 -6.54
C LEU A 71 13.67 -11.44 -5.78
N ILE A 72 13.70 -10.13 -5.95
CA ILE A 72 14.63 -9.28 -5.18
C ILE A 72 14.35 -9.36 -3.68
N HIS A 73 13.08 -9.35 -3.29
CA HIS A 73 12.72 -9.51 -1.88
C HIS A 73 13.22 -10.85 -1.31
N GLN A 74 13.00 -11.97 -2.03
CA GLN A 74 13.49 -13.29 -1.61
C GLN A 74 15.03 -13.35 -1.57
N TYR A 75 15.69 -12.68 -2.52
CA TYR A 75 17.14 -12.55 -2.53
C TYR A 75 17.65 -11.80 -1.29
N ASP A 76 17.00 -10.69 -0.93
CA ASP A 76 17.35 -9.91 0.26
C ASP A 76 17.13 -10.72 1.55
N VAL A 77 16.04 -11.51 1.65
CA VAL A 77 15.79 -12.44 2.77
C VAL A 77 16.91 -13.49 2.88
N LEU A 78 17.39 -14.01 1.75
CA LEU A 78 18.53 -14.94 1.75
C LEU A 78 19.81 -14.27 2.24
N LEU A 79 20.10 -13.05 1.80
CA LEU A 79 21.25 -12.30 2.27
C LEU A 79 21.16 -11.99 3.76
N ASP A 80 19.99 -11.62 4.25
CA ASP A 80 19.75 -11.37 5.68
C ASP A 80 19.96 -12.63 6.53
N LYS A 81 19.58 -13.79 5.99
CA LYS A 81 19.71 -15.08 6.70
C LYS A 81 21.13 -15.65 6.70
N TYR A 82 21.87 -15.50 5.59
CA TYR A 82 23.14 -16.17 5.35
C TYR A 82 24.33 -15.23 5.08
N GLY A 83 24.07 -13.92 4.95
CA GLY A 83 25.11 -12.90 4.78
C GLY A 83 25.97 -12.69 6.02
N GLU A 84 26.97 -11.84 5.92
CA GLU A 84 27.84 -11.51 7.04
C GLU A 84 27.00 -10.98 8.22
N LYS A 85 26.98 -11.71 9.32
CA LYS A 85 26.27 -11.32 10.55
C LYS A 85 26.73 -9.93 10.98
N GLY A 86 25.83 -8.95 10.91
CA GLY A 86 26.06 -7.61 11.42
C GLY A 86 25.95 -6.47 10.41
N LYS A 87 25.73 -6.73 9.12
CA LYS A 87 25.60 -5.65 8.10
C LYS A 87 24.17 -5.27 7.69
N TYR A 88 23.17 -6.07 8.04
CA TYR A 88 21.80 -5.83 7.60
C TYR A 88 20.87 -5.66 8.78
N LYS A 89 20.17 -4.53 8.80
CA LYS A 89 19.08 -4.30 9.72
C LYS A 89 17.94 -5.27 9.44
N LYS A 90 17.30 -5.78 10.47
CA LYS A 90 16.04 -6.53 10.33
C LYS A 90 15.01 -5.63 9.68
N LYS A 91 14.42 -6.08 8.57
CA LYS A 91 13.38 -5.32 7.86
C LYS A 91 12.03 -5.97 8.12
N PHE A 92 11.02 -5.15 8.30
CA PHE A 92 9.64 -5.58 8.43
C PHE A 92 8.70 -4.44 8.04
N GLY A 93 7.83 -4.70 7.08
CA GLY A 93 6.86 -3.74 6.58
C GLY A 93 5.43 -4.23 6.81
N VAL A 94 4.56 -3.32 7.20
CA VAL A 94 3.12 -3.54 7.28
C VAL A 94 2.43 -2.44 6.48
N SER A 95 1.57 -2.83 5.55
CA SER A 95 0.64 -1.91 4.88
C SER A 95 -0.77 -2.14 5.41
N THR A 96 -1.45 -1.08 5.77
CA THR A 96 -2.76 -1.16 6.40
C THR A 96 -3.69 -0.07 5.90
N GLN A 97 -4.98 -0.34 5.86
CA GLN A 97 -5.98 0.72 5.85
C GLN A 97 -5.86 1.54 7.15
N HIS A 98 -6.64 2.58 7.31
CA HIS A 98 -6.48 3.55 8.40
C HIS A 98 -6.98 3.03 9.77
N TYR A 99 -6.28 2.05 10.35
CA TYR A 99 -6.67 1.39 11.61
C TYR A 99 -5.74 1.69 12.78
N SER A 100 -6.26 2.32 13.82
CA SER A 100 -5.52 2.61 15.04
C SER A 100 -4.98 1.35 15.74
N PHE A 101 -5.70 0.23 15.69
CA PHE A 101 -5.25 -1.02 16.31
C PHE A 101 -4.00 -1.58 15.62
N ALA A 102 -3.88 -1.42 14.29
CA ALA A 102 -2.70 -1.84 13.53
C ALA A 102 -1.46 -1.08 13.98
N VAL A 103 -1.57 0.25 14.11
CA VAL A 103 -0.49 1.10 14.62
C VAL A 103 -0.10 0.71 16.03
N LYS A 104 -1.09 0.48 16.93
CA LYS A 104 -0.84 0.05 18.31
C LYS A 104 -0.11 -1.28 18.37
N SER A 105 -0.55 -2.27 17.60
CA SER A 105 0.11 -3.58 17.52
C SER A 105 1.52 -3.48 16.97
N PHE A 106 1.75 -2.60 15.99
CA PHE A 106 3.08 -2.35 15.43
C PHE A 106 4.02 -1.73 16.47
N VAL A 107 3.54 -0.78 17.30
CA VAL A 107 4.30 -0.22 18.41
C VAL A 107 4.70 -1.31 19.42
N GLU A 108 3.79 -2.22 19.78
CA GLU A 108 4.12 -3.33 20.70
C GLU A 108 5.14 -4.29 20.07
N THR A 109 5.05 -4.53 18.78
CA THR A 109 6.05 -5.31 18.04
C THR A 109 7.44 -4.67 18.12
N ILE A 110 7.55 -3.35 17.90
CA ILE A 110 8.82 -2.62 18.03
C ILE A 110 9.39 -2.74 19.44
N LYS A 111 8.57 -2.58 20.47
CA LYS A 111 9.01 -2.72 21.86
C LYS A 111 9.56 -4.12 22.17
N HIS A 112 8.98 -5.14 21.54
CA HIS A 112 9.45 -6.51 21.72
C HIS A 112 10.83 -6.78 21.11
N PHE A 113 11.19 -6.08 20.02
CA PHE A 113 12.50 -6.18 19.39
C PHE A 113 13.63 -5.53 20.23
N GLY A 114 13.31 -4.61 21.13
CA GLY A 114 14.26 -4.02 22.04
C GLY A 114 15.32 -3.14 21.34
N THR A 115 16.61 -3.43 21.59
CA THR A 115 17.77 -2.66 21.08
C THR A 115 18.39 -3.22 19.81
N ASP A 116 17.80 -4.26 19.21
CA ASP A 116 18.31 -4.83 17.96
C ASP A 116 18.23 -3.80 16.82
N GLU A 117 19.20 -3.85 15.91
CA GLU A 117 19.14 -2.99 14.71
C GLU A 117 18.00 -3.45 13.78
N TYR A 118 17.11 -2.52 13.43
CA TYR A 118 16.00 -2.78 12.53
C TYR A 118 15.66 -1.59 11.65
N GLU A 119 14.95 -1.87 10.57
CA GLU A 119 14.31 -0.91 9.69
C GLU A 119 12.87 -1.36 9.47
N PHE A 120 11.97 -0.91 10.33
CA PHE A 120 10.55 -1.26 10.26
C PHE A 120 9.73 -0.14 9.65
N ALA A 121 8.73 -0.50 8.87
CA ALA A 121 7.84 0.45 8.21
C ALA A 121 6.37 0.06 8.42
N ILE A 122 5.55 1.03 8.82
CA ILE A 122 4.10 0.91 8.74
C ILE A 122 3.60 1.97 7.77
N ARG A 123 2.70 1.57 6.86
CA ARG A 123 2.13 2.42 5.82
C ARG A 123 0.63 2.38 5.93
N GLU A 124 0.04 3.52 6.29
CA GLU A 124 -1.41 3.70 6.16
C GLU A 124 -1.70 4.15 4.75
N THR A 125 -2.48 3.36 4.02
CA THR A 125 -2.71 3.60 2.60
C THR A 125 -4.03 2.98 2.12
N ARG A 126 -4.40 3.22 0.87
CA ARG A 126 -5.64 2.77 0.25
C ARG A 126 -5.69 1.26 0.11
N THR A 127 -6.88 0.69 0.08
CA THR A 127 -7.09 -0.78 -0.03
C THR A 127 -6.30 -1.42 -1.17
N LYS A 128 -6.33 -0.82 -2.37
CA LYS A 128 -5.56 -1.33 -3.51
C LYS A 128 -4.06 -1.31 -3.24
N GLU A 129 -3.55 -0.22 -2.67
CA GLU A 129 -2.13 -0.06 -2.36
C GLU A 129 -1.67 -1.02 -1.27
N VAL A 130 -2.52 -1.33 -0.26
CA VAL A 130 -2.23 -2.38 0.73
C VAL A 130 -1.98 -3.72 0.04
N ILE A 131 -2.84 -4.09 -0.91
CA ILE A 131 -2.73 -5.34 -1.66
C ILE A 131 -1.48 -5.33 -2.55
N ASP A 132 -1.27 -4.23 -3.29
CA ASP A 132 -0.12 -4.09 -4.19
C ASP A 132 1.22 -4.05 -3.43
N ASP A 133 1.27 -3.45 -2.25
CA ASP A 133 2.47 -3.42 -1.41
C ASP A 133 2.89 -4.83 -0.99
N VAL A 134 1.94 -5.69 -0.60
CA VAL A 134 2.25 -7.07 -0.24
C VAL A 134 2.61 -7.89 -1.48
N ALA A 135 1.86 -7.76 -2.57
CA ALA A 135 2.13 -8.47 -3.82
C ALA A 135 3.51 -8.14 -4.40
N ASN A 136 3.98 -6.90 -4.22
CA ASN A 136 5.29 -6.44 -4.71
C ASN A 136 6.42 -6.60 -3.67
N GLY A 137 6.18 -7.23 -2.52
CA GLY A 137 7.18 -7.42 -1.46
C GLY A 137 7.64 -6.12 -0.80
N ARG A 138 6.84 -5.05 -0.85
CA ARG A 138 7.12 -3.81 -0.13
C ARG A 138 6.72 -3.90 1.34
N SER A 139 5.77 -4.77 1.66
CA SER A 139 5.33 -5.10 3.00
C SER A 139 5.11 -6.60 3.12
N GLU A 140 5.48 -7.17 4.27
CA GLU A 140 5.29 -8.58 4.57
C GLU A 140 3.84 -8.90 4.93
N ILE A 141 3.12 -7.92 5.47
CA ILE A 141 1.74 -8.07 5.92
C ILE A 141 0.89 -6.91 5.40
N GLY A 142 -0.30 -7.24 4.92
CA GLY A 142 -1.37 -6.30 4.61
C GLY A 142 -2.54 -6.46 5.58
N ILE A 143 -3.05 -5.37 6.13
CA ILE A 143 -4.23 -5.38 7.00
C ILE A 143 -5.35 -4.63 6.30
N LEU A 144 -6.45 -5.33 6.02
CA LEU A 144 -7.59 -4.75 5.33
C LEU A 144 -8.92 -5.31 5.88
N TYR A 145 -10.00 -4.61 5.59
CA TYR A 145 -11.35 -4.93 6.01
C TYR A 145 -12.13 -5.68 4.92
N LEU A 146 -12.82 -6.74 5.32
CA LEU A 146 -13.78 -7.45 4.49
C LEU A 146 -15.16 -7.47 5.13
N ASN A 147 -16.17 -7.17 4.33
CA ASN A 147 -17.58 -7.37 4.66
C ASN A 147 -18.26 -8.19 3.56
N ASP A 148 -19.55 -8.46 3.71
CA ASP A 148 -20.29 -9.27 2.73
C ASP A 148 -20.36 -8.62 1.35
N PHE A 149 -20.34 -7.30 1.30
CA PHE A 149 -20.39 -6.53 0.04
C PHE A 149 -19.07 -6.61 -0.75
N ASN A 150 -17.92 -6.39 -0.08
CA ASN A 150 -16.63 -6.28 -0.75
C ASN A 150 -15.84 -7.62 -0.81
N ARG A 151 -16.20 -8.61 0.01
CA ARG A 151 -15.48 -9.89 0.17
C ARG A 151 -15.19 -10.58 -1.15
N LYS A 152 -16.19 -10.72 -2.03
CA LYS A 152 -16.03 -11.43 -3.30
C LYS A 152 -15.03 -10.72 -4.23
N ALA A 153 -15.13 -9.40 -4.32
CA ALA A 153 -14.28 -8.59 -5.18
C ALA A 153 -12.83 -8.58 -4.67
N ILE A 154 -12.63 -8.31 -3.37
CA ILE A 154 -11.30 -8.27 -2.76
C ILE A 154 -10.65 -9.66 -2.77
N THR A 155 -11.38 -10.73 -2.45
CA THR A 155 -10.83 -12.10 -2.50
C THR A 155 -10.39 -12.49 -3.93
N LYS A 156 -11.15 -12.08 -4.95
CA LYS A 156 -10.74 -12.30 -6.33
C LYS A 156 -9.47 -11.52 -6.67
N PHE A 157 -9.37 -10.29 -6.19
CA PHE A 157 -8.18 -9.45 -6.40
C PHE A 157 -6.95 -10.03 -5.68
N LEU A 158 -7.08 -10.47 -4.42
CA LEU A 158 -6.00 -11.14 -3.69
C LEU A 158 -5.50 -12.39 -4.42
N LYS A 159 -6.42 -13.25 -4.88
CA LYS A 159 -6.08 -14.45 -5.64
C LYS A 159 -5.35 -14.15 -6.95
N SER A 160 -5.71 -13.07 -7.66
CA SER A 160 -5.02 -12.65 -8.88
C SER A 160 -3.59 -12.16 -8.66
N LYS A 161 -3.21 -11.95 -7.40
CA LYS A 161 -1.88 -11.54 -6.95
C LYS A 161 -1.17 -12.62 -6.14
N ASP A 162 -1.69 -13.85 -6.14
CA ASP A 162 -1.18 -14.99 -5.35
C ASP A 162 -1.08 -14.69 -3.83
N LEU A 163 -2.04 -13.90 -3.32
CA LEU A 163 -2.13 -13.56 -1.92
C LEU A 163 -3.22 -14.35 -1.21
N GLU A 164 -2.96 -14.73 0.03
CA GLU A 164 -3.90 -15.38 0.93
C GLU A 164 -4.44 -14.40 1.97
N PHE A 165 -5.70 -14.59 2.36
CA PHE A 165 -6.34 -13.82 3.41
C PHE A 165 -6.57 -14.67 4.65
N TYR A 166 -6.04 -14.20 5.78
CA TYR A 166 -6.25 -14.81 7.10
C TYR A 166 -7.16 -13.93 7.94
N HIS A 167 -8.24 -14.52 8.47
CA HIS A 167 -9.15 -13.80 9.35
C HIS A 167 -8.46 -13.47 10.69
N LEU A 168 -8.42 -12.19 11.04
CA LEU A 168 -7.81 -11.71 12.28
C LEU A 168 -8.85 -11.58 13.41
N CYS A 169 -9.90 -10.79 13.18
CA CYS A 169 -10.97 -10.58 14.15
C CYS A 169 -12.24 -10.06 13.45
N ASN A 170 -13.38 -10.20 14.15
CA ASN A 170 -14.60 -9.51 13.77
C ASN A 170 -14.72 -8.21 14.55
N CYS A 171 -15.12 -7.13 13.89
CA CYS A 171 -15.40 -5.84 14.51
C CYS A 171 -16.77 -5.32 14.06
N GLY A 172 -17.43 -4.61 14.95
CA GLY A 172 -18.63 -3.84 14.61
C GLY A 172 -18.28 -2.48 14.03
N ALA A 173 -19.26 -1.88 13.35
CA ALA A 173 -19.16 -0.49 12.94
C ALA A 173 -19.57 0.42 14.10
N TYR A 174 -18.82 1.48 14.30
CA TYR A 174 -19.11 2.52 15.29
C TYR A 174 -18.91 3.87 14.63
N VAL A 175 -19.72 4.83 15.03
CA VAL A 175 -19.51 6.22 14.61
C VAL A 175 -18.34 6.81 15.38
N PHE A 176 -17.34 7.29 14.69
CA PHE A 176 -16.26 8.04 15.29
C PHE A 176 -16.59 9.52 15.28
N LEU A 177 -16.57 10.14 16.46
CA LEU A 177 -16.76 11.55 16.71
C LEU A 177 -15.59 12.12 17.52
N TRP A 178 -15.23 13.38 17.28
CA TRP A 178 -14.31 14.05 18.18
C TRP A 178 -14.99 14.35 19.53
N LYS A 179 -14.23 14.50 20.59
CA LYS A 179 -14.75 14.61 21.97
C LYS A 179 -15.72 15.79 22.20
N GLY A 180 -15.57 16.88 21.45
CA GLY A 180 -16.43 18.06 21.57
C GLY A 180 -17.58 18.09 20.56
N HIS A 181 -17.82 17.02 19.81
CA HIS A 181 -18.93 16.95 18.87
C HIS A 181 -20.27 17.04 19.61
N PRO A 182 -21.30 17.76 19.06
CA PRO A 182 -22.59 17.89 19.72
C PRO A 182 -23.27 16.57 20.09
N LEU A 183 -23.01 15.49 19.32
CA LEU A 183 -23.57 14.15 19.58
C LEU A 183 -22.66 13.26 20.47
N ALA A 184 -21.49 13.74 20.91
CA ALA A 184 -20.54 12.90 21.64
C ALA A 184 -21.05 12.37 23.01
N GLY A 185 -22.11 12.98 23.55
CA GLY A 185 -22.74 12.55 24.80
C GLY A 185 -23.93 11.60 24.63
N HIS A 186 -24.28 11.21 23.41
CA HIS A 186 -25.42 10.34 23.14
C HIS A 186 -25.01 8.87 23.27
N ASP A 187 -25.81 8.07 23.99
CA ASP A 187 -25.61 6.62 24.13
C ASP A 187 -25.82 5.88 22.82
N LYS A 188 -26.67 6.40 21.96
CA LYS A 188 -26.97 5.85 20.63
C LYS A 188 -27.08 7.00 19.63
N ILE A 189 -26.51 6.78 18.45
CA ILE A 189 -26.54 7.72 17.35
C ILE A 189 -27.14 7.02 16.15
N THR A 190 -28.14 7.65 15.53
CA THR A 190 -28.81 7.16 14.32
C THR A 190 -28.34 7.91 13.11
N PHE A 191 -28.63 7.41 11.90
CA PHE A 191 -28.36 8.14 10.67
C PHE A 191 -29.12 9.47 10.56
N GLU A 192 -30.29 9.53 11.18
CA GLU A 192 -31.08 10.78 11.24
C GLU A 192 -30.35 11.86 12.02
N ASP A 193 -29.73 11.49 13.14
CA ASP A 193 -28.94 12.43 13.97
C ASP A 193 -27.70 12.95 13.25
N LEU A 194 -27.18 12.19 12.26
CA LEU A 194 -25.97 12.51 11.52
C LEU A 194 -26.20 13.36 10.27
N LYS A 195 -27.44 13.56 9.84
CA LYS A 195 -27.78 14.26 8.58
C LYS A 195 -27.24 15.69 8.47
N ASP A 196 -27.15 16.39 9.59
CA ASP A 196 -26.71 17.77 9.64
C ASP A 196 -25.18 17.91 9.68
N TYR A 197 -24.46 16.80 9.74
CA TYR A 197 -23.01 16.76 9.86
C TYR A 197 -22.37 16.10 8.64
N PRO A 198 -21.18 16.59 8.21
CA PRO A 198 -20.50 15.98 7.06
C PRO A 198 -19.93 14.59 7.40
N CYS A 199 -20.21 13.63 6.52
CA CYS A 199 -19.57 12.32 6.53
C CYS A 199 -18.15 12.46 5.98
N LEU A 200 -17.17 12.02 6.75
CA LEU A 200 -15.76 12.01 6.37
C LEU A 200 -15.38 10.61 5.92
N SER A 201 -14.77 10.49 4.77
CA SER A 201 -14.33 9.22 4.20
C SER A 201 -12.92 9.28 3.64
N PHE A 202 -12.24 8.13 3.57
CA PHE A 202 -10.94 8.05 2.92
C PHE A 202 -11.09 7.92 1.40
N GLU A 203 -10.34 8.74 0.66
CA GLU A 203 -10.33 8.71 -0.79
C GLU A 203 -9.62 7.46 -1.32
N GLN A 204 -10.28 6.66 -2.15
CA GLN A 204 -9.71 5.43 -2.73
C GLN A 204 -9.05 5.64 -4.12
N GLY A 205 -8.83 6.89 -4.52
CA GLY A 205 -8.20 7.26 -5.80
C GLY A 205 -9.17 7.28 -6.98
N ALA A 206 -8.65 7.64 -8.16
CA ALA A 206 -9.46 7.85 -9.37
C ALA A 206 -10.12 6.56 -9.91
N GLU A 207 -9.54 5.40 -9.64
CA GLU A 207 -10.10 4.09 -9.98
C GLU A 207 -10.98 3.51 -8.86
N GLY A 208 -11.38 4.33 -7.89
CA GLY A 208 -12.07 3.93 -6.68
C GLY A 208 -13.39 3.20 -6.93
N SER A 209 -13.33 1.88 -6.93
CA SER A 209 -14.50 1.03 -6.83
C SER A 209 -15.05 1.10 -5.41
N PHE A 210 -16.37 1.15 -5.24
CA PHE A 210 -17.04 1.03 -3.94
C PHE A 210 -16.58 -0.19 -3.13
N TYR A 211 -16.12 -1.26 -3.81
CA TYR A 211 -15.57 -2.45 -3.17
C TYR A 211 -14.24 -2.21 -2.44
N LEU A 212 -13.55 -1.12 -2.74
CA LEU A 212 -12.27 -0.75 -2.12
C LEU A 212 -12.43 0.22 -0.96
N ALA A 213 -13.65 0.73 -0.72
CA ALA A 213 -13.91 1.65 0.38
C ALA A 213 -13.63 1.00 1.73
N GLU A 214 -13.11 1.79 2.66
CA GLU A 214 -12.79 1.34 4.03
C GLU A 214 -13.99 1.43 4.95
N GLU A 215 -14.94 2.28 4.62
CA GLU A 215 -16.15 2.50 5.41
C GLU A 215 -17.22 1.46 5.07
N ILE A 216 -17.90 0.97 6.10
CA ILE A 216 -18.90 -0.13 6.00
C ILE A 216 -20.07 0.29 5.10
N LEU A 217 -20.50 1.54 5.18
CA LEU A 217 -21.66 2.06 4.48
C LEU A 217 -21.29 2.97 3.32
N SER A 218 -20.20 2.65 2.63
CA SER A 218 -19.68 3.41 1.49
C SER A 218 -20.66 3.55 0.31
N THR A 219 -21.71 2.73 0.27
CA THR A 219 -22.76 2.78 -0.76
C THR A 219 -23.97 3.62 -0.35
N ALA A 220 -24.03 4.12 0.89
CA ALA A 220 -25.10 4.99 1.34
C ALA A 220 -24.96 6.40 0.73
N GLU A 221 -26.08 7.05 0.50
CA GLU A 221 -26.10 8.45 0.08
C GLU A 221 -26.03 9.35 1.31
N TYR A 222 -25.03 10.22 1.34
CA TYR A 222 -24.81 11.20 2.38
C TYR A 222 -25.02 12.60 1.81
N PRO A 223 -25.82 13.48 2.46
CA PRO A 223 -26.04 14.85 2.00
C PRO A 223 -24.76 15.68 1.90
N GLN A 224 -23.82 15.45 2.81
CA GLN A 224 -22.53 16.14 2.89
C GLN A 224 -21.41 15.12 3.02
N VAL A 225 -20.45 15.14 2.11
CA VAL A 225 -19.29 14.23 2.11
C VAL A 225 -18.01 15.04 1.94
N ILE A 226 -17.04 14.78 2.79
CA ILE A 226 -15.69 15.30 2.64
C ILE A 226 -14.73 14.11 2.57
N LYS A 227 -13.88 14.10 1.54
CA LYS A 227 -12.88 13.07 1.35
C LYS A 227 -11.49 13.55 1.78
N ALA A 228 -10.75 12.71 2.50
CA ALA A 228 -9.38 12.99 2.91
C ALA A 228 -8.46 11.81 2.56
N ASN A 229 -7.16 12.08 2.46
CA ASN A 229 -6.17 11.08 2.06
C ASN A 229 -5.34 10.55 3.22
N ASP A 230 -5.44 11.20 4.38
CA ASP A 230 -4.65 10.85 5.55
C ASP A 230 -5.42 11.08 6.85
N ARG A 231 -4.99 10.37 7.89
CA ARG A 231 -5.63 10.38 9.20
C ARG A 231 -5.54 11.74 9.91
N ALA A 232 -4.44 12.46 9.77
CA ALA A 232 -4.27 13.74 10.47
C ALA A 232 -5.25 14.79 9.91
N THR A 233 -5.39 14.85 8.59
CA THR A 233 -6.40 15.69 7.93
C THR A 233 -7.82 15.27 8.33
N MET A 234 -8.10 13.96 8.37
CA MET A 234 -9.40 13.43 8.80
C MET A 234 -9.76 13.88 10.22
N LEU A 235 -8.84 13.78 11.18
CA LEU A 235 -9.06 14.19 12.57
C LEU A 235 -9.27 15.71 12.70
N ASN A 236 -8.51 16.51 11.94
CA ASN A 236 -8.68 17.95 11.91
C ASN A 236 -10.04 18.37 11.32
N LEU A 237 -10.50 17.71 10.27
CA LEU A 237 -11.82 17.92 9.70
C LEU A 237 -12.92 17.51 10.68
N ALA A 238 -12.78 16.35 11.35
CA ALA A 238 -13.74 15.91 12.35
C ALA A 238 -13.94 16.96 13.46
N ALA A 239 -12.86 17.59 13.92
CA ALA A 239 -12.93 18.64 14.93
C ALA A 239 -13.39 20.00 14.37
N GLY A 240 -12.93 20.35 13.15
CA GLY A 240 -13.14 21.68 12.58
C GLY A 240 -14.55 21.93 12.05
N VAL A 241 -15.22 20.88 11.54
CA VAL A 241 -16.56 20.99 10.93
C VAL A 241 -17.60 20.07 11.58
N ASN A 242 -17.30 19.52 12.76
CA ASN A 242 -18.12 18.51 13.43
C ASN A 242 -18.45 17.32 12.49
N GLY A 243 -17.47 16.88 11.73
CA GLY A 243 -17.62 15.72 10.86
C GLY A 243 -17.57 14.39 11.62
N TYR A 244 -18.10 13.34 11.00
CA TYR A 244 -18.06 11.98 11.52
C TYR A 244 -17.53 10.99 10.47
N THR A 245 -17.02 9.86 10.93
CA THR A 245 -16.64 8.75 10.08
C THR A 245 -17.05 7.42 10.72
#